data_9cf6ac412a295bcdbf09da319bd6cf61
#
_entry.id   9cf6ac412a295bcdbf09da319bd6cf61
#
_cell.length_a   1.000
_cell.length_b   1.000
_cell.length_c   1.000
_cell.angle_alpha   90.00
_cell.angle_beta   90.00
_cell.angle_gamma   90.00
#
_symmetry.space_group_name_H-M   'P 1'
#
loop_
_entity.id
_entity.type
_entity.pdbx_description
1 polymer ?
#
loop_
_entity_poly.entity_id
_entity_poly.type
_entity_poly.pdbx_seq_one_letter_code
_entity_poly.pdbx_strand_id
1 'polypeptide(L)'
;MAYDGLFTKKMVESLQFLTTGRVHKINQPDNDTILMVVRQNRQNHQLLLSIHPNFSRLQLTTKKYDNPFNPPMFARVFRKHLEGGIIESIKQIGNDRRIEIDIKSKDEIGDTIYRTVILEIMGKHSNLILVDENRKIIEGFKHLTPNTNHYRTVMPGFNYEAPPTQHKINPYDITGAEVLKYIDFNAGNIAKQLLNQFEGFSPLITNEIVNRRQFMTSSTLPEAFDEVMAETKLPPTPIFHKNHETGKEDFYFIKLNQFNDDTVTYDSLNDLLDRFYDARGERERVKQRANDLVRFVQQQLHKYQNKLAKLIEEYEQSKNKDTEQLYGELITANIYRIKQGDKEVTALNYYTNEEVVIPLNPTKSPSANAQYYYKQYNRMKTRERVLQHQIQLTKDNIDYFSTIEQQLHHISVHDIDEIRDELAEQGFMKQRKNQTKKKKAQIQLQHYVSTDGDDIYVGKNNKQNDYLTNKKAKKTHTWLHTKDIPGSHVVIFNDAPSDTTIKEAAMLAGYFSKAGNSGQIPVDYTLIKNVHKPSGAKPGFVTYDNQKTLYATPDYELIQKMKQS
;
A
#
# COMPACT_ATOMS: atom_id res chain seq x y z
N MET A 1 19.54 15.89 7.66
CA MET A 1 18.06 16.00 7.69
C MET A 1 17.75 17.43 8.06
N ALA A 2 17.05 18.17 7.21
CA ALA A 2 16.70 19.58 7.43
C ALA A 2 15.79 19.80 8.64
N TYR A 3 14.97 18.83 8.98
CA TYR A 3 14.17 18.85 10.21
C TYR A 3 15.03 18.39 11.39
N ASP A 4 15.91 19.30 11.85
CA ASP A 4 16.82 19.09 12.98
C ASP A 4 16.27 19.65 14.30
N GLY A 5 17.10 19.70 15.35
CA GLY A 5 16.67 20.20 16.65
C GLY A 5 16.32 21.69 16.66
N LEU A 6 17.05 22.51 15.89
CA LEU A 6 16.78 23.95 15.77
C LEU A 6 15.49 24.21 14.98
N PHE A 7 15.27 23.45 13.90
CA PHE A 7 14.02 23.51 13.15
C PHE A 7 12.83 23.06 14.01
N THR A 8 13.03 22.00 14.80
CA THR A 8 12.01 21.51 15.75
C THR A 8 11.61 22.59 16.75
N LYS A 9 12.60 23.36 17.27
CA LYS A 9 12.34 24.48 18.18
C LYS A 9 11.44 25.53 17.56
N LYS A 10 11.78 25.98 16.34
CA LYS A 10 10.96 26.96 15.61
C LYS A 10 9.55 26.44 15.27
N MET A 11 9.44 25.16 14.92
CA MET A 11 8.14 24.55 14.71
C MET A 11 7.31 24.52 15.99
N VAL A 12 7.88 24.09 17.12
CA VAL A 12 7.18 24.07 18.42
C VAL A 12 6.78 25.50 18.84
N GLU A 13 7.65 26.50 18.65
CA GLU A 13 7.32 27.92 18.88
C GLU A 13 6.10 28.35 18.05
N SER A 14 6.05 27.98 16.78
CA SER A 14 4.94 28.32 15.88
C SER A 14 3.61 27.64 16.22
N LEU A 15 3.64 26.56 16.97
CA LEU A 15 2.46 25.77 17.36
C LEU A 15 1.91 26.16 18.75
N GLN A 16 2.53 27.07 19.49
CA GLN A 16 2.11 27.44 20.85
C GLN A 16 0.68 27.98 20.90
N PHE A 17 0.14 28.56 19.83
CA PHE A 17 -1.25 29.03 19.78
C PHE A 17 -2.27 27.89 19.87
N LEU A 18 -1.88 26.63 19.66
CA LEU A 18 -2.75 25.47 19.86
C LEU A 18 -2.97 25.13 21.35
N THR A 19 -2.19 25.71 22.26
CA THR A 19 -2.39 25.60 23.70
C THR A 19 -3.80 26.09 24.07
N THR A 20 -4.49 25.39 24.95
CA THR A 20 -5.91 25.51 25.28
C THR A 20 -6.87 25.01 24.19
N GLY A 21 -6.36 24.58 23.04
CA GLY A 21 -7.15 23.97 21.97
C GLY A 21 -7.69 22.59 22.35
N ARG A 22 -8.90 22.29 21.88
CA ARG A 22 -9.55 20.99 22.11
C ARG A 22 -9.24 20.01 20.98
N VAL A 23 -8.79 18.84 21.31
CA VAL A 23 -8.64 17.70 20.36
C VAL A 23 -10.04 17.24 19.94
N HIS A 24 -10.41 17.53 18.69
CA HIS A 24 -11.75 17.25 18.17
C HIS A 24 -11.84 15.87 17.51
N LYS A 25 -10.80 15.48 16.76
CA LYS A 25 -10.80 14.22 16.00
C LYS A 25 -9.37 13.75 15.75
N ILE A 26 -9.17 12.42 15.80
CA ILE A 26 -7.88 11.79 15.49
C ILE A 26 -8.07 10.80 14.35
N ASN A 27 -7.23 10.90 13.34
CA ASN A 27 -7.21 10.03 12.18
C ASN A 27 -5.80 9.45 11.97
N GLN A 28 -5.73 8.28 11.36
CA GLN A 28 -4.48 7.66 10.92
C GLN A 28 -4.65 7.31 9.43
N PRO A 29 -4.20 8.21 8.53
CA PRO A 29 -4.39 8.02 7.08
C PRO A 29 -3.51 6.93 6.49
N ASP A 30 -2.34 6.70 7.06
CA ASP A 30 -1.35 5.71 6.63
C ASP A 30 -0.67 5.04 7.84
N ASN A 31 0.31 4.17 7.57
CA ASN A 31 0.97 3.38 8.61
C ASN A 31 1.96 4.18 9.47
N ASP A 32 2.25 5.43 9.12
CA ASP A 32 3.33 6.22 9.74
C ASP A 32 2.88 7.62 10.17
N THR A 33 1.59 7.94 10.04
CA THR A 33 1.09 9.32 10.23
C THR A 33 -0.18 9.35 11.09
N ILE A 34 -0.20 10.23 12.08
CA ILE A 34 -1.40 10.61 12.82
C ILE A 34 -1.77 12.05 12.45
N LEU A 35 -3.06 12.28 12.22
CA LEU A 35 -3.66 13.61 12.07
C LEU A 35 -4.56 13.88 13.27
N MET A 36 -4.21 14.89 14.05
CA MET A 36 -4.99 15.37 15.17
C MET A 36 -5.67 16.67 14.79
N VAL A 37 -7.00 16.70 14.70
CA VAL A 37 -7.76 17.91 14.46
C VAL A 37 -7.96 18.62 15.79
N VAL A 38 -7.35 19.78 15.94
CA VAL A 38 -7.41 20.63 17.14
C VAL A 38 -8.30 21.82 16.84
N ARG A 39 -9.32 22.03 17.65
CA ARG A 39 -10.19 23.20 17.57
C ARG A 39 -9.67 24.28 18.51
N GLN A 40 -9.21 25.39 17.94
CA GLN A 40 -8.70 26.55 18.64
C GLN A 40 -9.25 27.83 17.99
N ASN A 41 -9.63 28.82 18.78
CA ASN A 41 -10.19 30.08 18.30
C ASN A 41 -11.34 29.91 17.28
N ARG A 42 -12.24 28.94 17.51
CA ARG A 42 -13.37 28.56 16.64
C ARG A 42 -12.96 27.98 15.26
N GLN A 43 -11.66 27.74 15.03
CA GLN A 43 -11.13 27.15 13.80
C GLN A 43 -10.60 25.74 14.07
N ASN A 44 -10.62 24.90 13.05
CA ASN A 44 -10.05 23.55 13.10
C ASN A 44 -8.68 23.56 12.42
N HIS A 45 -7.65 23.18 13.17
CA HIS A 45 -6.28 23.03 12.70
C HIS A 45 -5.93 21.55 12.64
N GLN A 46 -5.33 21.10 11.54
CA GLN A 46 -4.87 19.72 11.41
C GLN A 46 -3.39 19.63 11.80
N LEU A 47 -3.11 19.07 12.98
CA LEU A 47 -1.77 18.78 13.44
C LEU A 47 -1.35 17.41 12.93
N LEU A 48 -0.30 17.36 12.12
CA LEU A 48 0.25 16.16 11.54
C LEU A 48 1.47 15.71 12.35
N LEU A 49 1.43 14.45 12.83
CA LEU A 49 2.52 13.79 13.52
C LEU A 49 2.95 12.60 12.65
N SER A 50 4.12 12.66 12.03
CA SER A 50 4.66 11.60 11.18
C SER A 50 5.89 10.98 11.79
N ILE A 51 5.92 9.65 11.81
CA ILE A 51 7.08 8.83 12.21
C ILE A 51 7.69 8.09 11.02
N HIS A 52 7.37 8.55 9.81
CA HIS A 52 7.91 7.95 8.58
C HIS A 52 9.44 8.01 8.58
N PRO A 53 10.17 6.94 8.23
CA PRO A 53 11.64 6.88 8.34
C PRO A 53 12.38 8.05 7.68
N ASN A 54 11.87 8.54 6.54
CA ASN A 54 12.50 9.62 5.77
C ASN A 54 11.81 10.99 5.94
N PHE A 55 10.57 11.02 6.45
CA PHE A 55 9.69 12.20 6.46
C PHE A 55 9.08 12.47 7.84
N SER A 56 9.72 11.97 8.91
CA SER A 56 9.26 12.20 10.28
C SER A 56 9.29 13.68 10.63
N ARG A 57 8.17 14.17 11.19
CA ARG A 57 7.96 15.60 11.48
C ARG A 57 6.70 15.87 12.28
N LEU A 58 6.63 17.07 12.84
CA LEU A 58 5.44 17.70 13.39
C LEU A 58 5.16 18.96 12.57
N GLN A 59 3.92 19.17 12.13
CA GLN A 59 3.48 20.39 11.44
C GLN A 59 1.96 20.55 11.47
N LEU A 60 1.47 21.74 11.18
CA LEU A 60 0.11 21.90 10.67
C LEU A 60 0.06 21.57 9.18
N THR A 61 -1.07 21.10 8.71
CA THR A 61 -1.31 20.86 7.28
C THR A 61 -2.70 21.25 6.86
N THR A 62 -2.79 21.85 5.67
CA THR A 62 -4.08 22.14 5.00
C THR A 62 -4.46 21.05 4.02
N LYS A 63 -3.57 20.08 3.79
CA LYS A 63 -3.79 18.98 2.85
C LYS A 63 -4.86 18.03 3.35
N LYS A 64 -5.63 17.51 2.41
CA LYS A 64 -6.64 16.48 2.67
C LYS A 64 -6.00 15.10 2.59
N TYR A 65 -6.23 14.29 3.61
CA TYR A 65 -5.77 12.91 3.68
C TYR A 65 -6.98 11.96 3.65
N ASP A 66 -6.90 10.93 2.83
CA ASP A 66 -7.90 9.86 2.83
C ASP A 66 -7.65 8.94 4.02
N ASN A 67 -8.70 8.67 4.78
CA ASN A 67 -8.63 7.78 5.92
C ASN A 67 -9.03 6.36 5.54
N PRO A 68 -8.39 5.33 6.12
CA PRO A 68 -8.80 3.94 5.92
C PRO A 68 -10.21 3.72 6.47
N PHE A 69 -10.93 2.76 5.88
CA PHE A 69 -12.31 2.45 6.28
C PHE A 69 -12.41 1.99 7.74
N ASN A 70 -11.47 1.11 8.16
CA ASN A 70 -11.36 0.68 9.54
C ASN A 70 -10.17 1.40 10.17
N PRO A 71 -10.39 2.22 11.22
CA PRO A 71 -9.30 2.87 11.92
C PRO A 71 -8.34 1.82 12.48
N PRO A 72 -7.01 1.96 12.27
CA PRO A 72 -6.01 1.11 12.90
C PRO A 72 -6.13 1.11 14.43
N MET A 73 -5.61 0.07 15.07
CA MET A 73 -5.72 -0.08 16.53
C MET A 73 -5.11 1.11 17.27
N PHE A 74 -3.95 1.57 16.84
CA PHE A 74 -3.27 2.73 17.42
C PHE A 74 -4.16 3.99 17.42
N ALA A 75 -4.80 4.31 16.28
CA ALA A 75 -5.74 5.43 16.20
C ALA A 75 -6.95 5.27 17.13
N ARG A 76 -7.44 4.04 17.36
CA ARG A 76 -8.54 3.78 18.28
C ARG A 76 -8.14 4.06 19.72
N VAL A 77 -6.91 3.66 20.12
CA VAL A 77 -6.38 3.95 21.46
C VAL A 77 -6.21 5.47 21.64
N PHE A 78 -5.61 6.15 20.67
CA PHE A 78 -5.45 7.60 20.72
C PHE A 78 -6.79 8.34 20.81
N ARG A 79 -7.81 7.91 20.08
CA ARG A 79 -9.17 8.46 20.18
C ARG A 79 -9.75 8.29 21.57
N LYS A 80 -9.67 7.08 22.11
CA LYS A 80 -10.22 6.76 23.45
C LYS A 80 -9.64 7.67 24.53
N HIS A 81 -8.35 7.98 24.46
CA HIS A 81 -7.66 8.70 25.54
C HIS A 81 -7.50 10.19 25.30
N LEU A 82 -7.61 10.68 24.08
CA LEU A 82 -7.26 12.07 23.72
C LEU A 82 -8.39 12.87 23.09
N GLU A 83 -9.37 12.25 22.39
CA GLU A 83 -10.49 13.01 21.81
C GLU A 83 -11.32 13.68 22.92
N GLY A 84 -11.63 14.96 22.72
CA GLY A 84 -12.30 15.80 23.72
C GLY A 84 -11.35 16.47 24.72
N GLY A 85 -10.09 16.03 24.81
CA GLY A 85 -9.06 16.60 25.67
C GLY A 85 -8.60 17.99 25.23
N ILE A 86 -7.95 18.71 26.13
CA ILE A 86 -7.42 20.07 25.93
C ILE A 86 -5.90 20.00 25.97
N ILE A 87 -5.25 20.60 24.98
CA ILE A 87 -3.78 20.72 24.94
C ILE A 87 -3.35 21.73 26.02
N GLU A 88 -2.56 21.29 26.99
CA GLU A 88 -2.02 22.17 28.03
C GLU A 88 -0.66 22.74 27.65
N SER A 89 0.16 21.93 26.95
CA SER A 89 1.46 22.40 26.52
C SER A 89 1.96 21.62 25.31
N ILE A 90 2.84 22.25 24.53
CA ILE A 90 3.62 21.65 23.46
C ILE A 90 5.08 22.04 23.71
N LYS A 91 5.95 21.07 24.00
CA LYS A 91 7.33 21.32 24.44
C LYS A 91 8.32 20.49 23.62
N GLN A 92 9.42 21.10 23.22
CA GLN A 92 10.62 20.38 22.82
C GLN A 92 11.45 20.05 24.08
N ILE A 93 12.02 18.87 24.14
CA ILE A 93 12.86 18.46 25.27
C ILE A 93 14.34 18.65 24.91
N GLY A 94 15.01 19.56 25.60
CA GLY A 94 16.35 20.04 25.22
C GLY A 94 16.32 20.74 23.87
N ASN A 95 17.36 20.56 23.05
CA ASN A 95 17.35 20.90 21.64
C ASN A 95 17.26 19.65 20.75
N ASP A 96 16.86 18.50 21.33
CA ASP A 96 16.67 17.27 20.56
C ASP A 96 15.33 17.31 19.79
N ARG A 97 15.16 16.41 18.85
CA ARG A 97 13.93 16.21 18.05
C ARG A 97 12.89 15.37 18.81
N ARG A 98 12.77 15.60 20.12
CA ARG A 98 11.77 15.00 20.98
C ARG A 98 10.77 16.07 21.42
N ILE A 99 9.49 15.82 21.13
CA ILE A 99 8.40 16.75 21.41
C ILE A 99 7.40 16.06 22.32
N GLU A 100 6.97 16.74 23.36
CA GLU A 100 5.93 16.30 24.27
C GLU A 100 4.73 17.23 24.19
N ILE A 101 3.53 16.64 24.04
CA ILE A 101 2.25 17.34 24.02
C ILE A 101 1.46 16.86 25.20
N ASP A 102 1.28 17.72 26.21
CA ASP A 102 0.50 17.43 27.40
C ASP A 102 -0.98 17.72 27.13
N ILE A 103 -1.82 16.75 27.42
CA ILE A 103 -3.27 16.82 27.17
C ILE A 103 -4.03 16.48 28.44
N LYS A 104 -4.89 17.40 28.86
CA LYS A 104 -5.85 17.21 29.94
C LYS A 104 -7.15 16.67 29.36
N SER A 105 -7.58 15.50 29.82
CA SER A 105 -8.81 14.87 29.37
C SER A 105 -9.66 14.40 30.57
N LYS A 106 -10.77 13.75 30.30
CA LYS A 106 -11.61 13.12 31.32
C LYS A 106 -11.65 11.62 31.07
N ASP A 107 -11.68 10.85 32.13
CA ASP A 107 -11.91 9.40 32.05
C ASP A 107 -13.40 9.08 31.85
N GLU A 108 -13.75 7.80 31.84
CA GLU A 108 -15.12 7.31 31.67
C GLU A 108 -16.05 7.68 32.83
N ILE A 109 -15.50 8.02 34.01
CA ILE A 109 -16.24 8.39 35.22
C ILE A 109 -16.36 9.93 35.32
N GLY A 110 -15.59 10.66 34.52
CA GLY A 110 -15.58 12.13 34.48
C GLY A 110 -14.44 12.77 35.26
N ASP A 111 -13.54 12.00 35.86
CA ASP A 111 -12.37 12.50 36.55
C ASP A 111 -11.35 13.08 35.59
N THR A 112 -10.64 14.11 36.06
CA THR A 112 -9.59 14.75 35.25
C THR A 112 -8.36 13.85 35.23
N ILE A 113 -7.89 13.55 34.02
CA ILE A 113 -6.70 12.76 33.75
C ILE A 113 -5.74 13.50 32.84
N TYR A 114 -4.45 13.25 33.01
CA TYR A 114 -3.40 13.83 32.19
C TYR A 114 -2.76 12.74 31.33
N ARG A 115 -2.48 13.09 30.07
CA ARG A 115 -1.86 12.23 29.08
C ARG A 115 -0.78 13.02 28.36
N THR A 116 0.33 12.38 28.06
CA THR A 116 1.39 13.01 27.26
C THR A 116 1.60 12.20 25.98
N VAL A 117 1.53 12.89 24.85
CA VAL A 117 1.93 12.36 23.54
C VAL A 117 3.38 12.72 23.32
N ILE A 118 4.24 11.71 23.14
CA ILE A 118 5.68 11.87 22.94
C ILE A 118 5.99 11.52 21.50
N LEU A 119 6.47 12.48 20.71
CA LEU A 119 6.95 12.30 19.35
C LEU A 119 8.49 12.33 19.34
N GLU A 120 9.09 11.23 18.93
CA GLU A 120 10.52 11.08 18.74
C GLU A 120 10.85 11.05 17.25
N ILE A 121 11.60 12.04 16.75
CA ILE A 121 11.97 12.19 15.35
C ILE A 121 13.42 11.71 15.14
N MET A 122 13.60 10.42 14.86
CA MET A 122 14.90 9.76 14.78
C MET A 122 15.04 8.88 13.52
N GLY A 123 14.52 9.36 12.37
CA GLY A 123 14.55 8.62 11.11
C GLY A 123 13.84 7.26 11.22
N LYS A 124 14.51 6.16 10.90
CA LYS A 124 13.93 4.80 11.00
C LYS A 124 13.51 4.41 12.43
N HIS A 125 14.08 5.06 13.44
CA HIS A 125 13.78 4.85 14.85
C HIS A 125 12.73 5.83 15.41
N SER A 126 12.15 6.68 14.57
CA SER A 126 11.07 7.58 14.98
C SER A 126 9.91 6.79 15.56
N ASN A 127 9.31 7.33 16.64
CA ASN A 127 8.17 6.73 17.32
C ASN A 127 7.18 7.78 17.82
N LEU A 128 5.95 7.36 18.06
CA LEU A 128 4.90 8.14 18.69
C LEU A 128 4.34 7.33 19.84
N ILE A 129 4.43 7.86 21.06
CA ILE A 129 4.16 7.12 22.29
C ILE A 129 3.14 7.92 23.10
N LEU A 130 2.14 7.25 23.64
CA LEU A 130 1.16 7.79 24.57
C LEU A 130 1.48 7.28 25.97
N VAL A 131 1.64 8.18 26.93
CA VAL A 131 1.89 7.84 28.33
C VAL A 131 0.85 8.49 29.24
N ASP A 132 0.68 7.88 30.43
CA ASP A 132 -0.14 8.44 31.50
C ASP A 132 0.66 9.46 32.35
N GLU A 133 0.04 9.98 33.40
CA GLU A 133 0.63 10.95 34.33
C GLU A 133 1.85 10.39 35.11
N ASN A 134 1.95 9.08 35.25
CA ASN A 134 3.07 8.39 35.88
C ASN A 134 4.14 7.97 34.84
N ARG A 135 4.09 8.48 33.63
CA ARG A 135 4.99 8.14 32.51
C ARG A 135 4.91 6.66 32.11
N LYS A 136 3.83 5.94 32.46
CA LYS A 136 3.58 4.59 32.01
C LYS A 136 3.01 4.58 30.61
N ILE A 137 3.56 3.74 29.76
CA ILE A 137 3.17 3.65 28.34
C ILE A 137 1.77 3.03 28.23
N ILE A 138 0.84 3.78 27.66
CA ILE A 138 -0.49 3.32 27.28
C ILE A 138 -0.41 2.61 25.93
N GLU A 139 0.28 3.24 24.95
CA GLU A 139 0.49 2.66 23.62
C GLU A 139 1.70 3.31 22.95
N GLY A 140 2.39 2.53 22.10
CA GLY A 140 3.46 2.99 21.23
C GLY A 140 3.18 2.63 19.78
N PHE A 141 3.48 3.54 18.87
CA PHE A 141 3.26 3.28 17.45
C PHE A 141 4.15 2.13 16.94
N LYS A 142 5.41 2.12 17.39
CA LYS A 142 6.35 1.01 17.17
C LYS A 142 6.67 0.39 18.52
N HIS A 143 6.37 -0.88 18.66
CA HIS A 143 6.75 -1.63 19.86
C HIS A 143 8.23 -2.01 19.78
N LEU A 144 8.94 -1.75 20.86
CA LEU A 144 10.32 -2.19 21.08
C LEU A 144 10.32 -3.18 22.23
N THR A 145 10.53 -4.45 21.90
CA THR A 145 10.61 -5.52 22.91
C THR A 145 12.03 -5.63 23.47
N PRO A 146 12.25 -6.23 24.66
CA PRO A 146 13.58 -6.49 25.21
C PRO A 146 14.50 -7.26 24.24
N ASN A 147 13.92 -8.10 23.38
CA ASN A 147 14.68 -8.86 22.37
C ASN A 147 15.12 -8.02 21.18
N THR A 148 14.41 -6.91 20.88
CA THR A 148 14.72 -6.04 19.73
C THR A 148 15.51 -4.81 20.12
N ASN A 149 15.47 -4.41 21.38
CA ASN A 149 16.20 -3.25 21.90
C ASN A 149 16.61 -3.52 23.36
N HIS A 150 17.92 -3.59 23.61
CA HIS A 150 18.46 -3.85 24.95
C HIS A 150 18.49 -2.61 25.85
N TYR A 151 18.38 -1.41 25.28
CA TYR A 151 18.45 -0.17 26.06
C TYR A 151 17.12 0.18 26.72
N ARG A 152 16.01 0.11 25.97
CA ARG A 152 14.67 0.47 26.47
C ARG A 152 13.57 -0.39 25.85
N THR A 153 12.50 -0.56 26.60
CA THR A 153 11.29 -1.24 26.14
C THR A 153 10.18 -0.21 25.87
N VAL A 154 9.56 -0.27 24.69
CA VAL A 154 8.40 0.55 24.35
C VAL A 154 7.22 -0.39 24.10
N MET A 155 6.51 -0.71 25.16
CA MET A 155 5.32 -1.58 25.14
C MET A 155 4.29 -1.09 26.16
N PRO A 156 3.00 -1.33 25.94
CA PRO A 156 1.96 -1.01 26.91
C PRO A 156 2.27 -1.58 28.29
N GLY A 157 2.11 -0.75 29.32
CA GLY A 157 2.34 -1.14 30.72
C GLY A 157 3.77 -0.93 31.25
N PHE A 158 4.76 -0.67 30.38
CA PHE A 158 6.13 -0.34 30.81
C PHE A 158 6.27 1.16 31.07
N ASN A 159 7.25 1.53 31.87
CA ASN A 159 7.60 2.93 32.08
C ASN A 159 8.30 3.48 30.80
N TYR A 160 7.99 4.71 30.46
CA TYR A 160 8.67 5.38 29.36
C TYR A 160 10.10 5.74 29.79
N GLU A 161 11.05 5.27 29.01
CA GLU A 161 12.46 5.64 29.07
C GLU A 161 12.82 6.43 27.83
N ALA A 162 13.49 7.58 28.01
CA ALA A 162 13.95 8.40 26.90
C ALA A 162 15.07 7.69 26.11
N PRO A 163 15.26 8.04 24.83
CA PRO A 163 16.45 7.62 24.10
C PRO A 163 17.74 8.01 24.84
N PRO A 164 18.87 7.30 24.62
CA PRO A 164 20.14 7.64 25.27
C PRO A 164 20.54 9.08 24.95
N THR A 165 20.94 9.80 25.99
CA THR A 165 21.46 11.16 25.85
C THR A 165 22.84 11.14 25.20
N GLN A 166 23.08 12.08 24.30
CA GLN A 166 24.39 12.20 23.61
C GLN A 166 25.38 13.09 24.39
N HIS A 167 24.98 13.65 25.55
CA HIS A 167 25.77 14.55 26.40
C HIS A 167 26.39 15.73 25.62
N LYS A 168 25.64 16.25 24.64
CA LYS A 168 26.04 17.39 23.82
C LYS A 168 25.72 18.71 24.52
N ILE A 169 26.43 19.75 24.10
CA ILE A 169 26.31 21.10 24.64
C ILE A 169 25.12 21.79 23.98
N ASN A 170 24.31 22.48 24.76
CA ASN A 170 23.27 23.34 24.22
C ASN A 170 23.91 24.55 23.51
N PRO A 171 23.72 24.74 22.20
CA PRO A 171 24.37 25.81 21.46
C PRO A 171 23.88 27.21 21.84
N TYR A 172 22.78 27.33 22.56
CA TYR A 172 22.25 28.62 23.02
C TYR A 172 22.85 29.08 24.35
N ASP A 173 23.55 28.20 25.07
CA ASP A 173 24.14 28.49 26.39
C ASP A 173 25.61 28.89 26.33
N ILE A 174 26.20 28.95 25.13
CA ILE A 174 27.60 29.30 24.94
C ILE A 174 27.75 30.39 23.88
N THR A 175 28.85 31.09 23.96
CA THR A 175 29.31 32.11 22.98
C THR A 175 30.24 31.50 21.94
N GLY A 176 30.41 32.17 20.80
CA GLY A 176 31.37 31.76 19.78
C GLY A 176 32.80 31.63 20.30
N ALA A 177 33.22 32.49 21.22
CA ALA A 177 34.55 32.39 21.86
C ALA A 177 34.71 31.08 22.67
N GLU A 178 33.64 30.60 23.30
CA GLU A 178 33.67 29.37 24.07
C GLU A 178 33.65 28.12 23.17
N VAL A 179 33.13 28.21 21.93
CA VAL A 179 33.16 27.12 20.95
C VAL A 179 34.59 26.63 20.68
N LEU A 180 35.59 27.53 20.77
CA LEU A 180 37.00 27.19 20.57
C LEU A 180 37.53 26.13 21.55
N LYS A 181 36.92 26.00 22.74
CA LYS A 181 37.29 24.98 23.72
C LYS A 181 36.98 23.54 23.26
N TYR A 182 36.11 23.40 22.26
CA TYR A 182 35.57 22.13 21.81
C TYR A 182 35.97 21.75 20.38
N ILE A 183 36.74 22.60 19.71
CA ILE A 183 37.15 22.43 18.30
C ILE A 183 38.67 22.36 18.19
N ASP A 184 39.15 21.29 17.60
CA ASP A 184 40.56 21.11 17.25
C ASP A 184 40.76 21.40 15.75
N PHE A 185 41.42 22.50 15.43
CA PHE A 185 41.69 22.92 14.03
C PHE A 185 42.66 21.98 13.32
N ASN A 186 43.43 21.17 14.06
CA ASN A 186 44.35 20.17 13.49
C ASN A 186 43.70 18.82 13.21
N ALA A 187 42.55 18.54 13.82
CA ALA A 187 41.83 17.27 13.65
C ALA A 187 40.93 17.24 12.39
N GLY A 188 41.01 18.23 11.51
CA GLY A 188 40.25 18.33 10.25
C GLY A 188 38.77 18.68 10.46
N ASN A 189 37.93 18.38 9.54
CA ASN A 189 36.49 18.68 9.37
C ASN A 189 35.78 19.37 10.55
N ILE A 190 35.83 20.69 10.63
CA ILE A 190 35.23 21.53 11.68
C ILE A 190 33.70 21.32 11.76
N ALA A 191 33.02 21.23 10.61
CA ALA A 191 31.58 21.01 10.58
C ALA A 191 31.17 19.69 11.27
N LYS A 192 31.98 18.65 11.11
CA LYS A 192 31.75 17.35 11.78
C LYS A 192 32.01 17.45 13.29
N GLN A 193 32.99 18.22 13.72
CA GLN A 193 33.25 18.46 15.13
C GLN A 193 32.08 19.24 15.75
N LEU A 194 31.61 20.33 15.13
CA LEU A 194 30.43 21.08 15.56
C LEU A 194 29.19 20.15 15.68
N LEU A 195 28.97 19.27 14.69
CA LEU A 195 27.86 18.31 14.71
C LEU A 195 27.94 17.36 15.93
N ASN A 196 29.14 16.94 16.30
CA ASN A 196 29.34 15.99 17.40
C ASN A 196 29.24 16.65 18.78
N GLN A 197 29.59 17.93 18.89
CA GLN A 197 29.65 18.65 20.16
C GLN A 197 28.31 19.30 20.55
N PHE A 198 27.51 19.77 19.57
CA PHE A 198 26.34 20.58 19.86
C PHE A 198 25.02 19.85 19.68
N GLU A 199 24.12 20.01 20.64
CA GLU A 199 22.78 19.45 20.62
C GLU A 199 21.92 20.13 19.54
N GLY A 200 21.10 19.35 18.84
CA GLY A 200 20.16 19.85 17.87
C GLY A 200 20.75 20.22 16.50
N PHE A 201 22.07 20.20 16.35
CA PHE A 201 22.71 20.50 15.09
C PHE A 201 22.54 19.36 14.07
N SER A 202 22.49 19.76 12.79
CA SER A 202 22.54 18.88 11.63
C SER A 202 23.72 19.24 10.72
N PRO A 203 24.10 18.38 9.78
CA PRO A 203 25.10 18.74 8.78
C PRO A 203 24.77 20.02 8.02
N LEU A 204 23.48 20.34 7.89
CA LEU A 204 23.01 21.51 7.18
C LEU A 204 23.45 22.79 7.89
N ILE A 205 23.18 22.92 9.19
CA ILE A 205 23.53 24.11 9.97
C ILE A 205 25.03 24.19 10.25
N THR A 206 25.72 23.04 10.48
CA THR A 206 27.16 23.05 10.71
C THR A 206 27.95 23.43 9.45
N ASN A 207 27.51 22.99 8.28
CA ASN A 207 28.09 23.44 7.02
C ASN A 207 27.81 24.93 6.78
N GLU A 208 26.62 25.42 7.14
CA GLU A 208 26.33 26.85 7.04
C GLU A 208 27.29 27.71 7.87
N ILE A 209 27.53 27.32 9.14
CA ILE A 209 28.50 28.00 10.01
C ILE A 209 29.87 28.06 9.32
N VAL A 210 30.34 26.92 8.79
CA VAL A 210 31.65 26.84 8.13
C VAL A 210 31.69 27.65 6.82
N ASN A 211 30.60 27.68 6.06
CA ASN A 211 30.52 28.39 4.77
C ASN A 211 30.31 29.91 4.90
N ARG A 212 30.09 30.44 6.13
CA ARG A 212 29.98 31.88 6.36
C ARG A 212 31.30 32.62 6.14
N ARG A 213 32.43 31.93 6.15
CA ARG A 213 33.76 32.47 5.92
C ARG A 213 34.51 31.62 4.90
N GLN A 214 35.35 32.28 4.08
CA GLN A 214 36.15 31.58 3.07
C GLN A 214 37.17 30.62 3.72
N PHE A 215 37.74 31.02 4.85
CA PHE A 215 38.66 30.21 5.63
C PHE A 215 38.20 30.18 7.09
N MET A 216 38.11 28.98 7.64
CA MET A 216 37.70 28.78 9.02
C MET A 216 38.92 28.64 9.92
N THR A 217 39.11 29.64 10.77
CA THR A 217 40.23 29.77 11.71
C THR A 217 39.73 29.96 13.13
N SER A 218 40.65 29.97 14.12
CA SER A 218 40.32 30.28 15.51
C SER A 218 39.78 31.70 15.73
N SER A 219 40.03 32.62 14.81
CA SER A 219 39.47 33.97 14.85
C SER A 219 38.11 34.09 14.14
N THR A 220 37.88 33.35 13.06
CA THR A 220 36.66 33.49 12.24
C THR A 220 35.54 32.58 12.65
N LEU A 221 35.83 31.43 13.29
CA LEU A 221 34.79 30.49 13.77
C LEU A 221 33.89 31.11 14.84
N PRO A 222 34.39 31.81 15.88
CA PRO A 222 33.53 32.46 16.87
C PRO A 222 32.49 33.40 16.25
N GLU A 223 32.91 34.25 15.35
CA GLU A 223 32.04 35.21 14.68
C GLU A 223 30.99 34.53 13.82
N ALA A 224 31.38 33.52 13.03
CA ALA A 224 30.46 32.76 12.18
C ALA A 224 29.42 31.97 13.02
N PHE A 225 29.84 31.41 14.16
CA PHE A 225 28.96 30.74 15.08
C PHE A 225 27.92 31.70 15.68
N ASP A 226 28.40 32.84 16.25
CA ASP A 226 27.50 33.81 16.89
C ASP A 226 26.53 34.43 15.88
N GLU A 227 27.00 34.73 14.66
CA GLU A 227 26.16 35.22 13.56
C GLU A 227 25.01 34.27 13.24
N VAL A 228 25.31 32.98 12.99
CA VAL A 228 24.29 31.97 12.67
C VAL A 228 23.36 31.74 13.87
N MET A 229 23.91 31.66 15.09
CA MET A 229 23.08 31.47 16.29
C MET A 229 22.16 32.67 16.56
N ALA A 230 22.63 33.91 16.27
CA ALA A 230 21.77 35.09 16.37
C ALA A 230 20.60 35.03 15.36
N GLU A 231 20.86 34.63 14.12
CA GLU A 231 19.81 34.47 13.10
C GLU A 231 18.79 33.42 13.53
N THR A 232 19.21 32.31 14.17
CA THR A 232 18.27 31.28 14.66
C THR A 232 17.32 31.78 15.76
N LYS A 233 17.65 32.89 16.44
CA LYS A 233 16.76 33.49 17.46
C LYS A 233 15.68 34.39 16.85
N LEU A 234 15.89 34.88 15.63
CA LEU A 234 14.93 35.74 14.93
C LEU A 234 13.66 34.96 14.51
N PRO A 235 12.57 35.67 14.16
CA PRO A 235 11.42 35.04 13.53
C PRO A 235 11.85 34.22 12.30
N PRO A 236 11.24 33.04 12.08
CA PRO A 236 11.66 32.18 10.98
C PRO A 236 11.39 32.81 9.61
N THR A 237 12.34 32.65 8.70
CA THR A 237 12.17 32.92 7.27
C THR A 237 12.16 31.56 6.55
N PRO A 238 11.00 30.96 6.30
CA PRO A 238 10.90 29.61 5.72
C PRO A 238 11.38 29.60 4.27
N ILE A 239 12.48 28.94 3.98
CA ILE A 239 13.12 28.95 2.65
C ILE A 239 13.26 27.54 2.12
N PHE A 240 12.83 27.35 0.87
CA PHE A 240 13.09 26.17 0.06
C PHE A 240 14.29 26.44 -0.85
N HIS A 241 15.19 25.49 -0.93
CA HIS A 241 16.39 25.51 -1.75
C HIS A 241 16.35 24.38 -2.78
N LYS A 242 16.69 24.68 -4.03
CA LYS A 242 16.87 23.68 -5.09
C LYS A 242 18.20 23.88 -5.77
N ASN A 243 19.09 22.91 -5.63
CA ASN A 243 20.36 22.89 -6.33
C ASN A 243 20.14 22.43 -7.78
N HIS A 244 20.45 23.29 -8.76
CA HIS A 244 20.22 23.01 -10.18
C HIS A 244 21.16 21.96 -10.75
N GLU A 245 22.39 21.88 -10.26
CA GLU A 245 23.39 20.93 -10.76
C GLU A 245 23.09 19.50 -10.29
N THR A 246 22.73 19.35 -9.01
CA THR A 246 22.49 18.04 -8.39
C THR A 246 21.03 17.63 -8.36
N GLY A 247 20.10 18.55 -8.63
CA GLY A 247 18.66 18.38 -8.46
C GLY A 247 18.24 18.19 -6.99
N LYS A 248 19.16 18.39 -6.04
CA LYS A 248 18.90 18.22 -4.62
C LYS A 248 18.04 19.37 -4.11
N GLU A 249 16.95 19.01 -3.43
CA GLU A 249 16.06 19.94 -2.76
C GLU A 249 16.24 19.85 -1.24
N ASP A 250 16.27 21.00 -0.58
CA ASP A 250 16.35 21.10 0.88
C ASP A 250 15.53 22.29 1.38
N PHE A 251 15.36 22.44 2.69
CA PHE A 251 14.61 23.55 3.29
C PHE A 251 15.21 23.93 4.63
N TYR A 252 15.03 25.18 5.03
CA TYR A 252 15.37 25.61 6.38
C TYR A 252 14.55 26.83 6.81
N PHE A 253 14.70 27.27 8.07
CA PHE A 253 13.97 28.41 8.63
C PHE A 253 14.80 29.70 8.66
N ILE A 254 16.05 29.68 8.21
CA ILE A 254 16.91 30.84 7.93
C ILE A 254 17.52 30.68 6.55
N LYS A 255 18.00 31.79 5.98
CA LYS A 255 18.73 31.76 4.71
C LYS A 255 20.06 31.05 4.87
N LEU A 256 20.36 30.11 3.99
CA LEU A 256 21.59 29.34 3.99
C LEU A 256 22.48 29.81 2.82
N ASN A 257 23.62 30.44 3.14
CA ASN A 257 24.55 30.99 2.14
C ASN A 257 25.32 29.89 1.39
N GLN A 258 25.37 28.69 1.94
CA GLN A 258 25.96 27.52 1.27
C GLN A 258 25.24 27.11 -0.02
N PHE A 259 24.02 27.58 -0.24
CA PHE A 259 23.25 27.35 -1.45
C PHE A 259 23.22 28.63 -2.28
N ASN A 260 23.89 28.63 -3.43
CA ASN A 260 23.88 29.74 -4.41
C ASN A 260 22.73 29.58 -5.42
N ASP A 261 21.70 28.81 -5.09
CA ASP A 261 20.66 28.33 -6.00
C ASP A 261 19.37 29.13 -5.87
N ASP A 262 18.37 28.78 -6.71
CA ASP A 262 17.04 29.34 -6.60
C ASP A 262 16.45 29.05 -5.23
N THR A 263 16.04 30.09 -4.55
CA THR A 263 15.39 30.03 -3.26
C THR A 263 13.97 30.53 -3.39
N VAL A 264 13.03 29.82 -2.73
CA VAL A 264 11.64 30.25 -2.63
C VAL A 264 11.30 30.42 -1.15
N THR A 265 10.85 31.62 -0.78
CA THR A 265 10.39 31.92 0.58
C THR A 265 8.91 31.63 0.71
N TYR A 266 8.49 31.08 1.85
CA TYR A 266 7.11 30.76 2.19
C TYR A 266 6.62 31.61 3.38
N ASP A 267 5.31 31.77 3.50
CA ASP A 267 4.70 32.57 4.57
C ASP A 267 4.82 31.90 5.96
N SER A 268 4.88 30.57 5.98
CA SER A 268 5.01 29.81 7.23
C SER A 268 5.89 28.55 7.07
N LEU A 269 6.40 28.05 8.19
CA LEU A 269 7.07 26.74 8.25
C LEU A 269 6.16 25.60 7.78
N ASN A 270 4.86 25.71 8.05
CA ASN A 270 3.89 24.69 7.66
C ASN A 270 3.69 24.65 6.14
N ASP A 271 3.59 25.80 5.47
CA ASP A 271 3.46 25.89 4.02
C ASP A 271 4.71 25.35 3.32
N LEU A 272 5.89 25.71 3.84
CA LEU A 272 7.17 25.17 3.38
C LEU A 272 7.19 23.64 3.44
N LEU A 273 6.79 23.05 4.58
CA LEU A 273 6.79 21.60 4.77
C LEU A 273 5.71 20.91 3.93
N ASP A 274 4.52 21.49 3.82
CA ASP A 274 3.46 20.99 2.95
C ASP A 274 3.95 20.92 1.50
N ARG A 275 4.65 21.97 1.02
CA ARG A 275 5.22 21.96 -0.34
C ARG A 275 6.33 20.93 -0.51
N PHE A 276 7.27 20.88 0.44
CA PHE A 276 8.43 19.98 0.37
C PHE A 276 8.05 18.51 0.39
N TYR A 277 7.08 18.14 1.24
CA TYR A 277 6.69 16.75 1.44
C TYR A 277 5.52 16.29 0.57
N ASP A 278 4.78 17.20 -0.08
CA ASP A 278 3.58 16.87 -0.85
C ASP A 278 3.87 15.84 -1.95
N ALA A 279 4.72 16.17 -2.90
CA ALA A 279 5.05 15.28 -4.02
C ALA A 279 5.80 14.00 -3.60
N ARG A 280 6.59 14.07 -2.53
CA ARG A 280 7.35 12.94 -1.99
C ARG A 280 6.46 12.01 -1.18
N GLY A 281 5.65 12.57 -0.29
CA GLY A 281 4.72 11.81 0.53
C GLY A 281 3.58 11.20 -0.29
N GLU A 282 3.13 11.83 -1.35
CA GLU A 282 2.11 11.28 -2.24
C GLU A 282 2.63 10.05 -2.99
N ARG A 283 3.83 10.13 -3.56
CA ARG A 283 4.47 8.98 -4.23
C ARG A 283 4.66 7.79 -3.27
N GLU A 284 5.05 8.03 -2.04
CA GLU A 284 5.25 6.96 -1.05
C GLU A 284 3.92 6.37 -0.57
N ARG A 285 2.90 7.19 -0.31
CA ARG A 285 1.53 6.74 0.03
C ARG A 285 0.92 5.91 -1.09
N VAL A 286 1.15 6.30 -2.34
CA VAL A 286 0.70 5.56 -3.51
C VAL A 286 1.37 4.21 -3.58
N LYS A 287 2.68 4.16 -3.42
CA LYS A 287 3.46 2.92 -3.39
C LYS A 287 2.99 1.99 -2.26
N GLN A 288 2.70 2.55 -1.08
CA GLN A 288 2.18 1.77 0.05
C GLN A 288 0.78 1.22 -0.23
N ARG A 289 -0.13 2.05 -0.79
CA ARG A 289 -1.48 1.60 -1.20
C ARG A 289 -1.42 0.53 -2.29
N ALA A 290 -0.49 0.67 -3.24
CA ALA A 290 -0.24 -0.35 -4.26
C ALA A 290 0.24 -1.65 -3.61
N ASN A 291 1.20 -1.59 -2.71
CA ASN A 291 1.71 -2.76 -2.00
C ASN A 291 0.63 -3.48 -1.17
N ASP A 292 -0.25 -2.74 -0.49
CA ASP A 292 -1.37 -3.32 0.27
C ASP A 292 -2.37 -4.02 -0.66
N LEU A 293 -2.62 -3.43 -1.83
CA LEU A 293 -3.49 -4.03 -2.85
C LEU A 293 -2.84 -5.27 -3.48
N VAL A 294 -1.55 -5.21 -3.79
CA VAL A 294 -0.77 -6.36 -4.28
C VAL A 294 -0.84 -7.52 -3.27
N ARG A 295 -0.58 -7.25 -2.00
CA ARG A 295 -0.67 -8.29 -0.94
C ARG A 295 -2.07 -8.88 -0.85
N PHE A 296 -3.10 -8.05 -0.91
CA PHE A 296 -4.49 -8.53 -0.90
C PHE A 296 -4.77 -9.46 -2.08
N VAL A 297 -4.39 -9.05 -3.30
CA VAL A 297 -4.59 -9.85 -4.52
C VAL A 297 -3.85 -11.18 -4.43
N GLN A 298 -2.59 -11.18 -3.99
CA GLN A 298 -1.79 -12.40 -3.81
C GLN A 298 -2.40 -13.34 -2.76
N GLN A 299 -2.92 -12.82 -1.66
CA GLN A 299 -3.61 -13.62 -0.65
C GLN A 299 -4.90 -14.26 -1.22
N GLN A 300 -5.68 -13.53 -2.01
CA GLN A 300 -6.86 -14.09 -2.67
C GLN A 300 -6.48 -15.16 -3.69
N LEU A 301 -5.47 -14.91 -4.51
CA LEU A 301 -4.97 -15.84 -5.49
C LEU A 301 -4.56 -17.17 -4.84
N HIS A 302 -3.72 -17.09 -3.81
CA HIS A 302 -3.29 -18.27 -3.04
C HIS A 302 -4.46 -19.03 -2.39
N LYS A 303 -5.43 -18.31 -1.83
CA LYS A 303 -6.65 -18.89 -1.27
C LYS A 303 -7.44 -19.69 -2.32
N TYR A 304 -7.61 -19.14 -3.53
CA TYR A 304 -8.36 -19.84 -4.59
C TYR A 304 -7.56 -21.01 -5.18
N GLN A 305 -6.24 -20.91 -5.30
CA GLN A 305 -5.37 -22.02 -5.72
C GLN A 305 -5.47 -23.20 -4.74
N ASN A 306 -5.39 -22.95 -3.43
CA ASN A 306 -5.54 -23.98 -2.40
C ASN A 306 -6.96 -24.58 -2.40
N LYS A 307 -7.99 -23.74 -2.65
CA LYS A 307 -9.37 -24.23 -2.79
C LYS A 307 -9.50 -25.14 -4.02
N LEU A 308 -8.90 -24.77 -5.15
CA LEU A 308 -8.94 -25.58 -6.37
C LEU A 308 -8.31 -26.96 -6.17
N ALA A 309 -7.14 -27.02 -5.52
CA ALA A 309 -6.47 -28.29 -5.22
C ALA A 309 -7.37 -29.23 -4.41
N LYS A 310 -8.02 -28.72 -3.35
CA LYS A 310 -8.96 -29.50 -2.54
C LYS A 310 -10.18 -29.97 -3.33
N LEU A 311 -10.75 -29.10 -4.17
CA LEU A 311 -11.92 -29.44 -4.99
C LEU A 311 -11.58 -30.52 -6.02
N ILE A 312 -10.37 -30.49 -6.60
CA ILE A 312 -9.90 -31.53 -7.54
C ILE A 312 -9.74 -32.86 -6.80
N GLU A 313 -9.14 -32.87 -5.62
CA GLU A 313 -9.00 -34.09 -4.80
C GLU A 313 -10.38 -34.71 -4.46
N GLU A 314 -11.33 -33.87 -4.03
CA GLU A 314 -12.71 -34.32 -3.75
C GLU A 314 -13.43 -34.82 -5.01
N TYR A 315 -13.14 -34.22 -6.16
CA TYR A 315 -13.71 -34.63 -7.44
C TYR A 315 -13.18 -36.02 -7.86
N GLU A 316 -11.87 -36.26 -7.72
CA GLU A 316 -11.26 -37.56 -8.01
C GLU A 316 -11.86 -38.68 -7.10
N GLN A 317 -12.06 -38.37 -5.81
CA GLN A 317 -12.71 -39.30 -4.88
C GLN A 317 -14.17 -39.61 -5.29
N SER A 318 -14.89 -38.66 -5.91
CA SER A 318 -16.28 -38.85 -6.35
C SER A 318 -16.42 -39.75 -7.60
N LYS A 319 -15.34 -40.01 -8.33
CA LYS A 319 -15.34 -40.89 -9.51
C LYS A 319 -15.63 -42.37 -9.17
N ASN A 320 -15.48 -42.80 -7.91
CA ASN A 320 -15.76 -44.14 -7.47
C ASN A 320 -17.27 -44.51 -7.43
N LYS A 321 -18.13 -43.61 -7.95
CA LYS A 321 -19.59 -43.83 -7.96
C LYS A 321 -20.04 -45.09 -8.69
N ASP A 322 -19.33 -45.45 -9.78
CA ASP A 322 -19.69 -46.59 -10.62
C ASP A 322 -19.56 -47.93 -9.87
N THR A 323 -18.63 -48.00 -8.90
CA THR A 323 -18.51 -49.14 -7.97
C THR A 323 -19.76 -49.28 -7.08
N GLU A 324 -20.26 -48.15 -6.56
CA GLU A 324 -21.48 -48.14 -5.72
C GLU A 324 -22.73 -48.55 -6.52
N GLN A 325 -22.81 -48.09 -7.79
CA GLN A 325 -23.87 -48.52 -8.69
C GLN A 325 -23.80 -50.02 -8.94
N LEU A 326 -22.61 -50.54 -9.31
CA LEU A 326 -22.37 -51.95 -9.55
C LEU A 326 -22.76 -52.79 -8.34
N TYR A 327 -22.36 -52.39 -7.13
CA TYR A 327 -22.74 -53.12 -5.90
C TYR A 327 -24.26 -53.15 -5.70
N GLY A 328 -24.95 -52.04 -5.94
CA GLY A 328 -26.41 -51.99 -5.88
C GLY A 328 -27.06 -52.93 -6.89
N GLU A 329 -26.58 -52.99 -8.12
CA GLU A 329 -27.05 -53.85 -9.20
C GLU A 329 -26.82 -55.33 -8.88
N LEU A 330 -25.59 -55.67 -8.46
CA LEU A 330 -25.23 -57.04 -8.12
C LEU A 330 -25.99 -57.59 -6.90
N ILE A 331 -26.22 -56.78 -5.86
CA ILE A 331 -27.05 -57.15 -4.72
C ILE A 331 -28.48 -57.39 -5.19
N THR A 332 -29.02 -56.51 -6.04
CA THR A 332 -30.39 -56.65 -6.55
C THR A 332 -30.55 -57.89 -7.39
N ALA A 333 -29.60 -58.19 -8.27
CA ALA A 333 -29.60 -59.40 -9.10
C ALA A 333 -29.51 -60.73 -8.29
N ASN A 334 -28.83 -60.69 -7.14
CA ASN A 334 -28.56 -61.83 -6.29
C ASN A 334 -29.41 -61.83 -4.99
N ILE A 335 -30.46 -61.03 -4.90
CA ILE A 335 -31.22 -60.77 -3.69
C ILE A 335 -31.83 -62.09 -3.07
N TYR A 336 -32.17 -63.08 -3.90
CA TYR A 336 -32.67 -64.34 -3.51
C TYR A 336 -31.66 -65.24 -2.78
N ARG A 337 -30.35 -64.93 -2.91
CA ARG A 337 -29.28 -65.72 -2.26
C ARG A 337 -28.80 -65.05 -0.95
N ILE A 338 -29.18 -63.82 -0.69
CA ILE A 338 -28.70 -63.00 0.44
C ILE A 338 -29.74 -63.10 1.58
N LYS A 339 -29.24 -63.39 2.80
CA LYS A 339 -30.07 -63.40 4.01
C LYS A 339 -29.75 -62.21 4.91
N GLN A 340 -30.73 -61.81 5.69
CA GLN A 340 -30.47 -60.81 6.73
C GLN A 340 -29.50 -61.39 7.76
N GLY A 341 -28.45 -60.67 8.10
CA GLY A 341 -27.34 -61.15 8.92
C GLY A 341 -26.03 -61.40 8.16
N ASP A 342 -26.09 -61.53 6.84
CA ASP A 342 -24.90 -61.72 6.02
C ASP A 342 -24.06 -60.44 6.07
N LYS A 343 -22.72 -60.60 6.20
CA LYS A 343 -21.75 -59.49 6.24
C LYS A 343 -21.20 -59.12 4.87
N GLU A 344 -21.26 -60.03 3.91
CA GLU A 344 -20.78 -59.86 2.53
C GLU A 344 -21.54 -60.82 1.59
N VAL A 345 -21.49 -60.53 0.30
CA VAL A 345 -21.93 -61.42 -0.76
C VAL A 345 -20.89 -61.41 -1.89
N THR A 346 -20.55 -62.62 -2.37
CA THR A 346 -19.76 -62.79 -3.59
C THR A 346 -20.71 -62.94 -4.77
N ALA A 347 -20.58 -62.04 -5.76
CA ALA A 347 -21.42 -62.03 -6.94
C ALA A 347 -20.57 -61.87 -8.20
N LEU A 348 -20.97 -62.54 -9.29
CA LEU A 348 -20.30 -62.40 -10.58
C LEU A 348 -20.62 -61.04 -11.19
N ASN A 349 -19.58 -60.24 -11.45
CA ASN A 349 -19.69 -59.01 -12.23
C ASN A 349 -19.86 -59.39 -13.71
N TYR A 350 -21.07 -59.30 -14.23
CA TYR A 350 -21.41 -59.70 -15.60
C TYR A 350 -20.83 -58.75 -16.67
N TYR A 351 -20.23 -57.59 -16.28
CA TYR A 351 -19.52 -56.70 -17.20
C TYR A 351 -18.05 -57.13 -17.42
N THR A 352 -17.36 -57.65 -16.39
CA THR A 352 -15.95 -58.06 -16.46
C THR A 352 -15.74 -59.55 -16.38
N ASN A 353 -16.80 -60.33 -16.08
CA ASN A 353 -16.79 -61.78 -15.82
C ASN A 353 -15.88 -62.21 -14.65
N GLU A 354 -15.72 -61.32 -13.64
CA GLU A 354 -14.94 -61.52 -12.44
C GLU A 354 -15.84 -61.60 -11.20
N GLU A 355 -15.42 -62.35 -10.18
CA GLU A 355 -16.13 -62.38 -8.89
C GLU A 355 -15.80 -61.13 -8.07
N VAL A 356 -16.83 -60.47 -7.53
CA VAL A 356 -16.72 -59.26 -6.68
C VAL A 356 -17.33 -59.57 -5.32
N VAL A 357 -16.58 -59.31 -4.25
CA VAL A 357 -17.04 -59.39 -2.87
C VAL A 357 -17.63 -58.04 -2.47
N ILE A 358 -18.91 -58.01 -2.11
CA ILE A 358 -19.67 -56.82 -1.77
C ILE A 358 -19.96 -56.81 -0.27
N PRO A 359 -19.49 -55.83 0.50
CA PRO A 359 -19.80 -55.69 1.92
C PRO A 359 -21.29 -55.42 2.14
N LEU A 360 -21.88 -56.10 3.13
CA LEU A 360 -23.28 -55.93 3.52
C LEU A 360 -23.36 -55.44 4.98
N ASN A 361 -24.38 -54.65 5.26
CA ASN A 361 -24.73 -54.33 6.64
C ASN A 361 -25.68 -55.43 7.18
N PRO A 362 -25.24 -56.24 8.15
CA PRO A 362 -26.02 -57.38 8.64
C PRO A 362 -27.30 -56.96 9.38
N THR A 363 -27.41 -55.70 9.82
CA THR A 363 -28.63 -55.19 10.47
C THR A 363 -29.72 -54.80 9.48
N LYS A 364 -29.41 -54.75 8.19
CA LYS A 364 -30.33 -54.36 7.11
C LYS A 364 -30.80 -55.56 6.32
N SER A 365 -32.01 -55.47 5.76
CA SER A 365 -32.49 -56.45 4.78
C SER A 365 -31.64 -56.38 3.48
N PRO A 366 -31.63 -57.43 2.65
CA PRO A 366 -30.93 -57.38 1.36
C PRO A 366 -31.38 -56.25 0.47
N SER A 367 -32.66 -55.95 0.39
CA SER A 367 -33.21 -54.79 -0.35
C SER A 367 -32.73 -53.46 0.22
N ALA A 368 -32.63 -53.33 1.55
CA ALA A 368 -32.14 -52.11 2.20
C ALA A 368 -30.62 -51.90 1.98
N ASN A 369 -29.83 -52.97 1.83
CA ASN A 369 -28.43 -52.90 1.42
C ASN A 369 -28.28 -52.43 -0.02
N ALA A 370 -29.08 -52.97 -0.97
CA ALA A 370 -29.08 -52.48 -2.36
C ALA A 370 -29.45 -50.99 -2.44
N GLN A 371 -30.52 -50.59 -1.72
CA GLN A 371 -30.94 -49.18 -1.65
C GLN A 371 -29.85 -48.26 -1.05
N TYR A 372 -29.07 -48.75 -0.08
CA TYR A 372 -27.97 -48.02 0.49
C TYR A 372 -26.91 -47.68 -0.58
N TYR A 373 -26.50 -48.67 -1.39
CA TYR A 373 -25.52 -48.48 -2.46
C TYR A 373 -26.04 -47.56 -3.56
N TYR A 374 -27.29 -47.67 -3.99
CA TYR A 374 -27.90 -46.74 -4.94
C TYR A 374 -28.02 -45.32 -4.37
N LYS A 375 -28.27 -45.18 -3.06
CA LYS A 375 -28.27 -43.86 -2.42
C LYS A 375 -26.89 -43.25 -2.41
N GLN A 376 -25.83 -44.05 -2.16
CA GLN A 376 -24.43 -43.54 -2.25
C GLN A 376 -24.10 -43.16 -3.68
N TYR A 377 -24.43 -43.96 -4.68
CA TYR A 377 -24.26 -43.59 -6.09
C TYR A 377 -24.91 -42.24 -6.44
N ASN A 378 -26.17 -42.07 -6.11
CA ASN A 378 -26.89 -40.82 -6.40
C ASN A 378 -26.29 -39.61 -5.66
N ARG A 379 -25.82 -39.82 -4.44
CA ARG A 379 -25.13 -38.79 -3.66
C ARG A 379 -23.79 -38.39 -4.33
N MET A 380 -23.00 -39.37 -4.75
CA MET A 380 -21.74 -39.13 -5.44
C MET A 380 -21.94 -38.45 -6.81
N LYS A 381 -22.93 -38.89 -7.58
CA LYS A 381 -23.29 -38.27 -8.86
C LYS A 381 -23.71 -36.81 -8.72
N THR A 382 -24.48 -36.48 -7.68
CA THR A 382 -24.85 -35.09 -7.39
C THR A 382 -23.62 -34.28 -6.95
N ARG A 383 -22.76 -34.86 -6.09
CA ARG A 383 -21.52 -34.22 -5.61
C ARG A 383 -20.58 -33.92 -6.77
N GLU A 384 -20.38 -34.86 -7.69
CA GLU A 384 -19.54 -34.68 -8.89
C GLU A 384 -19.97 -33.47 -9.71
N ARG A 385 -21.28 -33.35 -10.01
CA ARG A 385 -21.81 -32.20 -10.75
C ARG A 385 -21.57 -30.87 -10.04
N VAL A 386 -21.78 -30.84 -8.70
CA VAL A 386 -21.56 -29.66 -7.88
C VAL A 386 -20.08 -29.31 -7.85
N LEU A 387 -19.19 -30.30 -7.71
CA LEU A 387 -17.74 -30.09 -7.69
C LEU A 387 -17.22 -29.55 -9.03
N GLN A 388 -17.71 -30.12 -10.17
CA GLN A 388 -17.36 -29.60 -11.50
C GLN A 388 -17.68 -28.09 -11.65
N HIS A 389 -18.88 -27.70 -11.21
CA HIS A 389 -19.28 -26.29 -11.23
C HIS A 389 -18.42 -25.42 -10.31
N GLN A 390 -18.13 -25.90 -9.08
CA GLN A 390 -17.28 -25.19 -8.14
C GLN A 390 -15.82 -25.07 -8.62
N ILE A 391 -15.29 -26.09 -9.29
CA ILE A 391 -13.96 -26.07 -9.92
C ILE A 391 -13.90 -24.98 -10.99
N GLN A 392 -14.91 -24.91 -11.87
CA GLN A 392 -14.95 -23.88 -12.91
C GLN A 392 -15.03 -22.48 -12.32
N LEU A 393 -15.93 -22.21 -11.38
CA LEU A 393 -16.01 -20.92 -10.69
C LEU A 393 -14.70 -20.54 -9.96
N THR A 394 -13.99 -21.54 -9.45
CA THR A 394 -12.72 -21.31 -8.75
C THR A 394 -11.60 -20.97 -9.74
N LYS A 395 -11.56 -21.63 -10.90
CA LYS A 395 -10.66 -21.28 -12.01
C LYS A 395 -10.91 -19.87 -12.51
N ASP A 396 -12.16 -19.49 -12.74
CA ASP A 396 -12.53 -18.13 -13.18
C ASP A 396 -12.08 -17.05 -12.17
N ASN A 397 -12.09 -17.37 -10.86
CA ASN A 397 -11.56 -16.47 -9.84
C ASN A 397 -10.03 -16.39 -9.86
N ILE A 398 -9.33 -17.50 -10.10
CA ILE A 398 -7.87 -17.53 -10.24
C ILE A 398 -7.45 -16.68 -11.43
N ASP A 399 -8.08 -16.84 -12.59
CA ASP A 399 -7.81 -16.08 -13.80
C ASP A 399 -8.06 -14.58 -13.58
N TYR A 400 -9.16 -14.24 -12.92
CA TYR A 400 -9.48 -12.86 -12.55
C TYR A 400 -8.43 -12.22 -11.67
N PHE A 401 -8.02 -12.89 -10.57
CA PHE A 401 -6.99 -12.34 -9.69
C PHE A 401 -5.60 -12.35 -10.31
N SER A 402 -5.29 -13.30 -11.19
CA SER A 402 -4.03 -13.31 -11.96
C SER A 402 -3.95 -12.13 -12.93
N THR A 403 -5.07 -11.76 -13.55
CA THR A 403 -5.15 -10.58 -14.42
C THR A 403 -4.94 -9.29 -13.62
N ILE A 404 -5.58 -9.17 -12.44
CA ILE A 404 -5.36 -8.00 -11.56
C ILE A 404 -3.92 -7.93 -11.06
N GLU A 405 -3.33 -9.07 -10.67
CA GLU A 405 -1.93 -9.11 -10.24
C GLU A 405 -1.00 -8.57 -11.33
N GLN A 406 -1.18 -9.01 -12.56
CA GLN A 406 -0.41 -8.51 -13.71
C GLN A 406 -0.61 -7.01 -13.92
N GLN A 407 -1.86 -6.52 -13.87
CA GLN A 407 -2.17 -5.11 -14.03
C GLN A 407 -1.47 -4.24 -12.97
N LEU A 408 -1.34 -4.73 -11.73
CA LEU A 408 -0.67 -4.04 -10.63
C LEU A 408 0.83 -3.79 -10.87
N HIS A 409 1.48 -4.49 -11.79
CA HIS A 409 2.89 -4.24 -12.15
C HIS A 409 3.10 -2.97 -12.98
N HIS A 410 2.09 -2.52 -13.74
CA HIS A 410 2.20 -1.38 -14.67
C HIS A 410 1.33 -0.17 -14.28
N ILE A 411 1.00 -0.03 -12.99
CA ILE A 411 -0.07 0.82 -12.49
C ILE A 411 0.38 2.27 -12.22
N SER A 412 -0.51 3.22 -12.50
CA SER A 412 -0.46 4.60 -12.01
C SER A 412 -1.28 4.77 -10.72
N VAL A 413 -1.10 5.91 -10.03
CA VAL A 413 -1.88 6.28 -8.83
C VAL A 413 -3.38 6.20 -9.04
N HIS A 414 -3.85 6.68 -10.18
CA HIS A 414 -5.26 6.75 -10.53
C HIS A 414 -5.87 5.35 -10.72
N ASP A 415 -5.11 4.44 -11.32
CA ASP A 415 -5.55 3.08 -11.62
C ASP A 415 -5.76 2.23 -10.35
N ILE A 416 -5.04 2.53 -9.25
CA ILE A 416 -5.19 1.82 -7.96
C ILE A 416 -6.61 1.99 -7.40
N ASP A 417 -7.15 3.21 -7.45
CA ASP A 417 -8.51 3.47 -6.95
C ASP A 417 -9.55 2.80 -7.85
N GLU A 418 -9.36 2.76 -9.18
CA GLU A 418 -10.24 2.05 -10.11
C GLU A 418 -10.28 0.54 -9.84
N ILE A 419 -9.13 -0.10 -9.59
CA ILE A 419 -9.07 -1.54 -9.25
C ILE A 419 -9.70 -1.81 -7.88
N ARG A 420 -9.49 -0.94 -6.88
CA ARG A 420 -10.16 -1.10 -5.57
C ARG A 420 -11.66 -1.00 -5.68
N ASP A 421 -12.16 -0.04 -6.47
CA ASP A 421 -13.60 0.13 -6.71
C ASP A 421 -14.18 -1.07 -7.45
N GLU A 422 -13.44 -1.65 -8.42
CA GLU A 422 -13.83 -2.88 -9.10
C GLU A 422 -13.92 -4.07 -8.12
N LEU A 423 -12.90 -4.28 -7.30
CA LEU A 423 -12.90 -5.35 -6.29
C LEU A 423 -14.04 -5.19 -5.27
N ALA A 424 -14.40 -3.95 -4.94
CA ALA A 424 -15.53 -3.66 -4.06
C ALA A 424 -16.88 -3.92 -4.75
N GLU A 425 -17.04 -3.55 -6.02
CA GLU A 425 -18.22 -3.84 -6.84
C GLU A 425 -18.42 -5.37 -7.04
N GLN A 426 -17.33 -6.12 -7.17
CA GLN A 426 -17.32 -7.57 -7.26
C GLN A 426 -17.50 -8.28 -5.89
N GLY A 427 -17.65 -7.54 -4.79
CA GLY A 427 -17.88 -8.08 -3.45
C GLY A 427 -16.64 -8.64 -2.74
N PHE A 428 -15.44 -8.49 -3.29
CA PHE A 428 -14.20 -8.95 -2.66
C PHE A 428 -13.67 -8.00 -1.58
N MET A 429 -14.08 -6.73 -1.65
CA MET A 429 -13.74 -5.68 -0.67
C MET A 429 -14.99 -4.91 -0.24
N LYS A 430 -14.95 -4.26 0.94
CA LYS A 430 -16.05 -3.38 1.38
C LYS A 430 -16.05 -2.08 0.60
N GLN A 431 -17.22 -1.60 0.16
CA GLN A 431 -17.38 -0.30 -0.47
C GLN A 431 -17.07 0.85 0.50
N ARG A 432 -16.43 1.92 0.02
CA ARG A 432 -16.21 3.15 0.80
C ARG A 432 -17.55 3.88 1.02
N LYS A 433 -17.96 4.07 2.28
CA LYS A 433 -19.27 4.68 2.66
C LYS A 433 -19.45 6.16 2.28
N ASN A 434 -18.42 6.89 1.86
CA ASN A 434 -18.45 8.34 1.60
C ASN A 434 -17.91 8.69 0.20
N GLN A 435 -18.42 8.08 -0.82
CA GLN A 435 -18.40 8.76 -2.13
C GLN A 435 -19.69 9.59 -2.24
N THR A 436 -19.67 10.84 -1.71
CA THR A 436 -20.45 11.91 -2.38
C THR A 436 -20.16 11.76 -3.86
N LYS A 437 -21.21 11.71 -4.70
CA LYS A 437 -21.15 11.55 -6.15
C LYS A 437 -20.04 12.42 -6.74
N LYS A 438 -18.77 11.96 -6.66
CA LYS A 438 -17.71 12.51 -7.50
C LYS A 438 -18.19 12.23 -8.92
N LYS A 439 -18.27 13.28 -9.75
CA LYS A 439 -18.44 13.13 -11.21
C LYS A 439 -17.55 11.96 -11.60
N LYS A 440 -18.15 10.92 -12.22
CA LYS A 440 -17.40 9.74 -12.68
C LYS A 440 -16.16 10.26 -13.39
N ALA A 441 -14.98 10.02 -12.82
CA ALA A 441 -13.73 10.43 -13.44
C ALA A 441 -13.73 9.82 -14.83
N GLN A 442 -13.37 10.61 -15.82
CA GLN A 442 -13.34 10.16 -17.21
C GLN A 442 -12.26 9.09 -17.30
N ILE A 443 -12.61 7.89 -17.77
CA ILE A 443 -11.68 6.77 -17.90
C ILE A 443 -10.56 7.19 -18.84
N GLN A 444 -9.32 7.21 -18.36
CA GLN A 444 -8.14 7.58 -19.13
C GLN A 444 -7.45 6.31 -19.64
N LEU A 445 -7.53 6.11 -20.96
CA LEU A 445 -6.81 5.03 -21.66
C LEU A 445 -5.38 5.49 -21.97
N GLN A 446 -4.46 4.55 -22.05
CA GLN A 446 -3.11 4.84 -22.51
C GLN A 446 -3.11 4.94 -24.04
N HIS A 447 -2.53 6.02 -24.56
CA HIS A 447 -2.51 6.34 -25.97
C HIS A 447 -1.10 6.18 -26.56
N TYR A 448 -1.02 5.51 -27.70
CA TYR A 448 0.17 5.33 -28.51
C TYR A 448 -0.14 5.70 -29.96
N VAL A 449 0.89 6.06 -30.69
CA VAL A 449 0.79 6.28 -32.14
C VAL A 449 1.80 5.36 -32.82
N SER A 450 1.35 4.57 -33.78
CA SER A 450 2.21 3.68 -34.55
C SER A 450 3.20 4.46 -35.43
N THR A 451 4.22 3.78 -35.93
CA THR A 451 5.16 4.37 -36.90
C THR A 451 4.46 4.88 -38.16
N ASP A 452 3.35 4.25 -38.56
CA ASP A 452 2.54 4.64 -39.69
C ASP A 452 1.48 5.71 -39.35
N GLY A 453 1.44 6.20 -38.13
CA GLY A 453 0.57 7.30 -37.66
C GLY A 453 -0.80 6.86 -37.16
N ASP A 454 -1.06 5.57 -36.96
CA ASP A 454 -2.33 5.09 -36.45
C ASP A 454 -2.42 5.21 -34.91
N ASP A 455 -3.58 5.62 -34.43
CA ASP A 455 -3.88 5.68 -33.01
C ASP A 455 -4.09 4.28 -32.42
N ILE A 456 -3.35 3.95 -31.34
CA ILE A 456 -3.48 2.69 -30.62
C ILE A 456 -3.80 3.00 -29.16
N TYR A 457 -4.86 2.40 -28.62
CA TYR A 457 -5.24 2.55 -27.23
C TYR A 457 -5.07 1.25 -26.45
N VAL A 458 -4.59 1.38 -25.21
CA VAL A 458 -4.35 0.27 -24.29
C VAL A 458 -5.14 0.49 -22.99
N GLY A 459 -5.87 -0.53 -22.56
CA GLY A 459 -6.51 -0.56 -21.26
C GLY A 459 -5.58 -1.20 -20.22
N LYS A 460 -5.30 -0.49 -19.13
CA LYS A 460 -4.38 -0.93 -18.06
C LYS A 460 -5.06 -1.70 -16.92
N ASN A 461 -6.37 -1.69 -16.86
CA ASN A 461 -7.17 -2.45 -15.90
C ASN A 461 -8.47 -2.94 -16.54
N ASN A 462 -9.18 -3.81 -15.83
CA ASN A 462 -10.38 -4.45 -16.36
C ASN A 462 -11.50 -3.47 -16.73
N LYS A 463 -11.68 -2.37 -15.97
CA LYS A 463 -12.66 -1.31 -16.30
C LYS A 463 -12.26 -0.56 -17.58
N GLN A 464 -10.97 -0.27 -17.73
CA GLN A 464 -10.44 0.36 -18.95
C GLN A 464 -10.53 -0.58 -20.15
N ASN A 465 -10.21 -1.87 -19.99
CA ASN A 465 -10.39 -2.90 -21.01
C ASN A 465 -11.85 -2.99 -21.48
N ASP A 466 -12.77 -3.04 -20.53
CA ASP A 466 -14.21 -3.10 -20.78
C ASP A 466 -14.72 -1.86 -21.51
N TYR A 467 -14.28 -0.68 -21.08
CA TYR A 467 -14.62 0.59 -21.72
C TYR A 467 -14.06 0.70 -23.14
N LEU A 468 -12.77 0.35 -23.33
CA LEU A 468 -12.09 0.40 -24.62
C LEU A 468 -12.78 -0.49 -25.64
N THR A 469 -13.03 -1.76 -25.27
CA THR A 469 -13.57 -2.77 -26.18
C THR A 469 -15.07 -2.58 -26.46
N ASN A 470 -15.87 -2.31 -25.41
CA ASN A 470 -17.33 -2.34 -25.55
C ASN A 470 -17.99 -0.97 -25.75
N LYS A 471 -17.25 0.16 -25.50
CA LYS A 471 -17.84 1.51 -25.59
C LYS A 471 -17.11 2.46 -26.51
N LYS A 472 -15.77 2.46 -26.53
CA LYS A 472 -14.98 3.43 -27.29
C LYS A 472 -14.65 2.95 -28.69
N ALA A 473 -14.32 1.69 -28.87
CA ALA A 473 -13.94 1.14 -30.17
C ALA A 473 -15.14 0.94 -31.12
N LYS A 474 -14.91 1.16 -32.41
CA LYS A 474 -15.88 0.84 -33.47
C LYS A 474 -15.80 -0.64 -33.85
N LYS A 475 -16.85 -1.20 -34.39
CA LYS A 475 -16.93 -2.61 -34.83
C LYS A 475 -15.89 -3.02 -35.89
N THR A 476 -15.38 -2.05 -36.64
CA THR A 476 -14.36 -2.22 -37.68
C THR A 476 -12.93 -2.13 -37.16
N HIS A 477 -12.72 -1.63 -35.95
CA HIS A 477 -11.39 -1.52 -35.38
C HIS A 477 -10.79 -2.90 -35.04
N THR A 478 -9.47 -2.99 -35.05
CA THR A 478 -8.74 -4.23 -34.73
C THR A 478 -8.42 -4.29 -33.26
N TRP A 479 -8.86 -5.36 -32.59
CA TRP A 479 -8.58 -5.69 -31.20
C TRP A 479 -7.49 -6.75 -31.10
N LEU A 480 -6.59 -6.61 -30.10
CA LEU A 480 -5.49 -7.54 -29.85
C LEU A 480 -5.43 -7.90 -28.37
N HIS A 481 -5.03 -9.15 -28.09
CA HIS A 481 -4.76 -9.65 -26.75
C HIS A 481 -3.79 -10.82 -26.80
N THR A 482 -3.01 -11.05 -25.74
CA THR A 482 -2.13 -12.22 -25.62
C THR A 482 -2.95 -13.50 -25.49
N LYS A 483 -2.60 -14.52 -26.30
CA LYS A 483 -3.31 -15.80 -26.31
C LYS A 483 -3.06 -16.57 -25.00
N ASP A 484 -4.14 -16.95 -24.31
CA ASP A 484 -4.13 -17.77 -23.06
C ASP A 484 -3.24 -17.20 -21.94
N ILE A 485 -2.87 -15.91 -22.02
CA ILE A 485 -2.02 -15.23 -21.03
C ILE A 485 -2.75 -13.98 -20.55
N PRO A 486 -2.84 -13.72 -19.22
CA PRO A 486 -3.39 -12.49 -18.70
C PRO A 486 -2.67 -11.25 -19.23
N GLY A 487 -3.45 -10.28 -19.73
CA GLY A 487 -2.89 -9.08 -20.37
C GLY A 487 -3.91 -7.95 -20.53
N SER A 488 -3.50 -6.91 -21.23
CA SER A 488 -4.31 -5.73 -21.55
C SER A 488 -4.99 -5.88 -22.92
N HIS A 489 -6.17 -5.28 -23.05
CA HIS A 489 -6.77 -5.10 -24.37
C HIS A 489 -6.05 -3.96 -25.10
N VAL A 490 -5.69 -4.21 -26.34
CA VAL A 490 -5.09 -3.23 -27.24
C VAL A 490 -6.03 -3.06 -28.45
N VAL A 491 -6.31 -1.82 -28.84
CA VAL A 491 -7.19 -1.56 -29.99
C VAL A 491 -6.55 -0.52 -30.92
N ILE A 492 -6.46 -0.86 -32.17
CA ILE A 492 -6.03 0.04 -33.24
C ILE A 492 -7.25 0.78 -33.78
N PHE A 493 -7.23 2.11 -33.76
CA PHE A 493 -8.32 2.98 -34.19
C PHE A 493 -8.19 3.32 -35.71
N ASN A 494 -8.02 2.28 -36.50
CA ASN A 494 -8.03 2.34 -37.96
C ASN A 494 -8.83 1.15 -38.51
N ASP A 495 -9.65 1.39 -39.52
CA ASP A 495 -10.50 0.36 -40.18
C ASP A 495 -9.68 -0.60 -41.07
N ALA A 496 -8.49 -0.16 -41.53
CA ALA A 496 -7.57 -0.94 -42.37
C ALA A 496 -6.11 -0.69 -41.97
N PRO A 497 -5.68 -1.13 -40.75
CA PRO A 497 -4.33 -0.89 -40.30
C PRO A 497 -3.29 -1.66 -41.13
N SER A 498 -2.10 -1.09 -41.27
CA SER A 498 -0.97 -1.74 -41.91
C SER A 498 -0.45 -2.94 -41.12
N ASP A 499 0.29 -3.84 -41.77
CA ASP A 499 0.97 -4.94 -41.07
C ASP A 499 2.00 -4.44 -40.04
N THR A 500 2.61 -3.28 -40.26
CA THR A 500 3.51 -2.62 -39.29
C THR A 500 2.75 -2.24 -38.04
N THR A 501 1.63 -1.51 -38.19
CA THR A 501 0.78 -1.12 -37.03
C THR A 501 0.26 -2.33 -36.26
N ILE A 502 -0.14 -3.42 -36.96
CA ILE A 502 -0.58 -4.66 -36.26
C ILE A 502 0.53 -5.28 -35.47
N LYS A 503 1.77 -5.33 -35.98
CA LYS A 503 2.94 -5.85 -35.25
C LYS A 503 3.27 -4.98 -34.04
N GLU A 504 3.26 -3.65 -34.19
CA GLU A 504 3.51 -2.71 -33.10
C GLU A 504 2.43 -2.79 -32.00
N ALA A 505 1.16 -2.91 -32.38
CA ALA A 505 0.06 -3.13 -31.44
C ALA A 505 0.19 -4.48 -30.71
N ALA A 506 0.68 -5.51 -31.41
CA ALA A 506 0.96 -6.81 -30.79
C ALA A 506 2.15 -6.76 -29.82
N MET A 507 3.19 -5.96 -30.11
CA MET A 507 4.27 -5.69 -29.15
C MET A 507 3.72 -5.03 -27.87
N LEU A 508 2.79 -4.08 -28.01
CA LEU A 508 2.11 -3.46 -26.87
C LEU A 508 1.29 -4.50 -26.08
N ALA A 509 0.52 -5.35 -26.74
CA ALA A 509 -0.24 -6.42 -26.08
C ALA A 509 0.70 -7.38 -25.31
N GLY A 510 1.81 -7.78 -25.93
CA GLY A 510 2.85 -8.58 -25.29
C GLY A 510 3.47 -7.88 -24.07
N TYR A 511 3.87 -6.62 -24.22
CA TYR A 511 4.47 -5.81 -23.15
C TYR A 511 3.54 -5.68 -21.91
N PHE A 512 2.25 -5.43 -22.14
CA PHE A 512 1.25 -5.31 -21.07
C PHE A 512 0.63 -6.66 -20.67
N SER A 513 1.36 -7.75 -20.84
CA SER A 513 0.94 -9.09 -20.39
C SER A 513 1.86 -9.67 -19.32
N LYS A 514 1.43 -10.79 -18.73
CA LYS A 514 2.25 -11.55 -17.77
C LYS A 514 3.57 -12.07 -18.40
N ALA A 515 3.62 -12.20 -19.72
CA ALA A 515 4.80 -12.64 -20.47
C ALA A 515 5.66 -11.47 -20.98
N GLY A 516 5.46 -10.24 -20.54
CA GLY A 516 6.07 -9.01 -21.10
C GLY A 516 7.59 -8.99 -21.19
N ASN A 517 8.30 -9.82 -20.41
CA ASN A 517 9.75 -9.99 -20.48
C ASN A 517 10.20 -11.18 -21.33
N SER A 518 9.28 -11.88 -22.00
CA SER A 518 9.56 -13.04 -22.83
C SER A 518 9.62 -12.65 -24.31
N GLY A 519 10.36 -13.40 -25.11
CA GLY A 519 10.31 -13.31 -26.57
C GLY A 519 9.22 -14.22 -27.16
N GLN A 520 8.81 -13.97 -28.41
CA GLN A 520 7.86 -14.81 -29.15
C GLN A 520 6.52 -15.03 -28.44
N ILE A 521 5.93 -13.96 -27.92
CA ILE A 521 4.65 -14.00 -27.20
C ILE A 521 3.51 -14.16 -28.22
N PRO A 522 2.65 -15.19 -28.10
CA PRO A 522 1.51 -15.35 -29.00
C PRO A 522 0.45 -14.28 -28.68
N VAL A 523 0.07 -13.53 -29.70
CA VAL A 523 -0.96 -12.47 -29.64
C VAL A 523 -2.02 -12.76 -30.69
N ASP A 524 -3.25 -12.88 -30.21
CA ASP A 524 -4.42 -13.01 -31.06
C ASP A 524 -4.96 -11.62 -31.44
N TYR A 525 -5.37 -11.46 -32.69
CA TYR A 525 -6.03 -10.25 -33.14
C TYR A 525 -7.25 -10.57 -34.02
N THR A 526 -8.27 -9.75 -33.86
CA THR A 526 -9.53 -9.86 -34.61
C THR A 526 -10.23 -8.51 -34.65
N LEU A 527 -11.31 -8.39 -35.42
CA LEU A 527 -12.13 -7.17 -35.41
C LEU A 527 -13.01 -7.11 -34.15
N ILE A 528 -13.26 -5.91 -33.63
CA ILE A 528 -14.12 -5.68 -32.46
C ILE A 528 -15.51 -6.34 -32.61
N LYS A 529 -16.05 -6.44 -33.81
CA LYS A 529 -17.35 -7.13 -34.05
C LYS A 529 -17.36 -8.60 -33.63
N ASN A 530 -16.20 -9.23 -33.58
CA ASN A 530 -16.01 -10.65 -33.20
C ASN A 530 -15.67 -10.82 -31.72
N VAL A 531 -15.64 -9.73 -30.94
CA VAL A 531 -15.31 -9.75 -29.52
C VAL A 531 -16.61 -9.56 -28.73
N HIS A 532 -16.94 -10.53 -27.85
CA HIS A 532 -18.21 -10.60 -27.16
C HIS A 532 -18.01 -10.68 -25.65
N LYS A 533 -18.80 -9.93 -24.91
CA LYS A 533 -18.85 -10.05 -23.44
C LYS A 533 -20.03 -10.96 -23.05
N PRO A 534 -19.76 -12.16 -22.47
CA PRO A 534 -20.82 -13.01 -21.97
C PRO A 534 -21.65 -12.34 -20.87
N SER A 535 -22.95 -12.65 -20.79
CA SER A 535 -23.82 -12.13 -19.74
C SER A 535 -23.31 -12.53 -18.36
N GLY A 536 -23.21 -11.60 -17.41
CA GLY A 536 -22.70 -11.84 -16.08
C GLY A 536 -21.18 -11.98 -15.95
N ALA A 537 -20.42 -11.85 -17.05
CA ALA A 537 -18.96 -11.90 -17.01
C ALA A 537 -18.36 -10.70 -16.24
N LYS A 538 -17.26 -10.96 -15.56
CA LYS A 538 -16.48 -9.92 -14.84
C LYS A 538 -15.98 -8.84 -15.80
N PRO A 539 -15.69 -7.61 -15.32
CA PRO A 539 -15.08 -6.59 -16.15
C PRO A 539 -13.81 -7.10 -16.85
N GLY A 540 -13.58 -6.70 -18.10
CA GLY A 540 -12.42 -7.09 -18.89
C GLY A 540 -12.46 -8.52 -19.46
N PHE A 541 -13.40 -9.37 -19.06
CA PHE A 541 -13.54 -10.71 -19.63
C PHE A 541 -14.33 -10.66 -20.94
N VAL A 542 -13.78 -11.25 -22.00
CA VAL A 542 -14.39 -11.36 -23.31
C VAL A 542 -14.11 -12.72 -23.93
N THR A 543 -15.01 -13.18 -24.81
CA THR A 543 -14.77 -14.26 -25.76
C THR A 543 -14.66 -13.67 -27.15
N TYR A 544 -13.89 -14.29 -28.01
CA TYR A 544 -13.69 -13.80 -29.38
C TYR A 544 -13.56 -14.96 -30.37
N ASP A 545 -13.83 -14.69 -31.60
CA ASP A 545 -13.71 -15.63 -32.72
C ASP A 545 -13.05 -14.98 -33.94
N ASN A 546 -12.86 -15.78 -35.01
CA ASN A 546 -12.23 -15.36 -36.28
C ASN A 546 -10.85 -14.67 -36.06
N GLN A 547 -10.14 -15.05 -34.99
CA GLN A 547 -8.83 -14.48 -34.67
C GLN A 547 -7.73 -15.05 -35.60
N LYS A 548 -6.70 -14.23 -35.77
CA LYS A 548 -5.39 -14.63 -36.29
C LYS A 548 -4.38 -14.49 -35.16
N THR A 549 -3.38 -15.37 -35.12
CA THR A 549 -2.31 -15.32 -34.14
C THR A 549 -1.02 -14.87 -34.78
N LEU A 550 -0.31 -13.95 -34.16
CA LEU A 550 1.06 -13.60 -34.51
C LEU A 550 1.96 -13.66 -33.25
N TYR A 551 3.26 -13.78 -33.46
CA TYR A 551 4.24 -13.83 -32.38
C TYR A 551 4.96 -12.49 -32.28
N ALA A 552 4.89 -11.85 -31.11
CA ALA A 552 5.49 -10.55 -30.84
C ALA A 552 6.60 -10.64 -29.80
N THR A 553 7.67 -9.89 -30.00
CA THR A 553 8.70 -9.66 -29.00
C THR A 553 8.66 -8.16 -28.67
N PRO A 554 8.38 -7.77 -27.41
CA PRO A 554 8.31 -6.36 -27.04
C PRO A 554 9.67 -5.66 -27.22
N ASP A 555 9.65 -4.52 -27.93
CA ASP A 555 10.76 -3.59 -28.06
C ASP A 555 10.47 -2.37 -27.18
N TYR A 556 11.19 -2.27 -26.07
CA TYR A 556 10.97 -1.22 -25.06
C TYR A 556 11.26 0.19 -25.63
N GLU A 557 12.32 0.34 -26.43
CA GLU A 557 12.68 1.65 -26.99
C GLU A 557 11.62 2.15 -27.98
N LEU A 558 11.12 1.26 -28.84
CA LEU A 558 10.07 1.58 -29.78
C LEU A 558 8.76 1.92 -29.06
N ILE A 559 8.39 1.14 -28.04
CA ILE A 559 7.19 1.38 -27.23
C ILE A 559 7.24 2.77 -26.55
N GLN A 560 8.41 3.19 -26.05
CA GLN A 560 8.56 4.52 -25.44
C GLN A 560 8.44 5.64 -26.48
N LYS A 561 8.92 5.44 -27.71
CA LYS A 561 8.78 6.42 -28.81
C LYS A 561 7.33 6.58 -29.28
N MET A 562 6.58 5.50 -29.28
CA MET A 562 5.16 5.48 -29.69
C MET A 562 4.24 6.14 -28.66
N LYS A 563 4.66 6.24 -27.39
CA LYS A 563 3.84 6.71 -26.28
C LYS A 563 3.53 8.20 -26.40
N GLN A 564 2.24 8.55 -26.34
CA GLN A 564 1.76 9.93 -26.25
C GLN A 564 1.55 10.33 -24.78
N SER A 565 1.79 11.63 -24.46
CA SER A 565 1.72 12.18 -23.09
C SER A 565 0.26 12.23 -22.55
#